data_380d9bab16ff1e5e7278f6320dd01f0b
#
_entry.id   380d9bab16ff1e5e7278f6320dd01f0b
#
_cell.length_a   1.000
_cell.length_b   1.000
_cell.length_c   1.000
_cell.angle_alpha   90.00
_cell.angle_beta   90.00
_cell.angle_gamma   90.00
#
_symmetry.space_group_name_H-M   'P 1'
#
loop_
_entity.id
_entity.type
_entity.pdbx_description
1 polymer ?
#
loop_
_entity_poly.entity_id
_entity_poly.type
_entity_poly.pdbx_seq_one_letter_code
_entity_poly.pdbx_strand_id
1 'polypeptide(L)'
;MAEMSRRTKITLEQQAAQCMLCYDAPCTAACGLGADPAAMVRSIRFENLSGAAAAMKNAACASCAHSCESACPQKMPLAEMAAALPAAAVQKPADLSISFCGVPCVNPFFLSSSVVASNYEMCARALEQGWGGIVFKTIGFYRPKEVSPRFDTVSREGYP
;
A
#
# COMPACT_ATOMS: atom_id res chain seq x y z
N MET A 1 10.15 -7.76 -24.45
CA MET A 1 9.65 -8.30 -23.19
C MET A 1 8.63 -9.38 -23.52
N ALA A 2 8.80 -10.60 -23.02
CA ALA A 2 7.83 -11.67 -23.23
C ALA A 2 6.57 -11.31 -22.42
N GLU A 3 5.44 -11.18 -23.10
CA GLU A 3 4.15 -10.95 -22.48
C GLU A 3 3.71 -12.23 -21.75
N MET A 4 3.37 -12.10 -20.48
CA MET A 4 2.91 -13.24 -19.68
C MET A 4 1.55 -13.72 -20.20
N SER A 5 1.38 -15.05 -20.36
CA SER A 5 0.13 -15.63 -20.80
C SER A 5 -1.03 -15.24 -19.86
N ARG A 6 -2.21 -14.95 -20.42
CA ARG A 6 -3.43 -14.66 -19.65
C ARG A 6 -3.76 -15.78 -18.64
N ARG A 7 -3.54 -17.05 -19.04
CA ARG A 7 -3.76 -18.20 -18.15
C ARG A 7 -2.83 -18.18 -16.93
N THR A 8 -1.56 -17.86 -17.13
CA THR A 8 -0.57 -17.76 -16.04
C THR A 8 -0.95 -16.63 -15.08
N LYS A 9 -1.38 -15.48 -15.60
CA LYS A 9 -1.85 -14.34 -14.79
C LYS A 9 -3.03 -14.73 -13.92
N ILE A 10 -4.07 -15.35 -14.47
CA ILE A 10 -5.25 -15.79 -13.72
C ILE A 10 -4.87 -16.80 -12.62
N THR A 11 -3.98 -17.74 -12.90
CA THR A 11 -3.52 -18.71 -11.90
C THR A 11 -2.79 -18.02 -10.74
N LEU A 12 -1.90 -17.07 -11.03
CA LEU A 12 -1.19 -16.29 -10.00
C LEU A 12 -2.14 -15.47 -9.14
N GLU A 13 -3.14 -14.83 -9.72
CA GLU A 13 -4.14 -14.04 -9.00
C GLU A 13 -4.99 -14.92 -8.08
N GLN A 14 -5.41 -16.09 -8.55
CA GLN A 14 -6.15 -17.06 -7.75
C GLN A 14 -5.33 -17.59 -6.57
N GLN A 15 -4.06 -17.89 -6.78
CA GLN A 15 -3.15 -18.28 -5.71
C GLN A 15 -2.95 -17.11 -4.72
N ALA A 16 -2.70 -15.92 -5.21
CA ALA A 16 -2.50 -14.74 -4.37
C ALA A 16 -3.74 -14.41 -3.50
N ALA A 17 -4.95 -14.70 -3.99
CA ALA A 17 -6.18 -14.50 -3.25
C ALA A 17 -6.28 -15.35 -1.97
N GLN A 18 -5.52 -16.45 -1.88
CA GLN A 18 -5.47 -17.30 -0.69
C GLN A 18 -4.63 -16.69 0.45
N CYS A 19 -3.86 -15.63 0.19
CA CYS A 19 -3.02 -14.99 1.18
C CYS A 19 -3.85 -14.33 2.29
N MET A 20 -3.53 -14.64 3.55
CA MET A 20 -4.18 -14.10 4.73
C MET A 20 -3.75 -12.67 5.06
N LEU A 21 -2.77 -12.09 4.34
CA LEU A 21 -2.21 -10.76 4.60
C LEU A 21 -1.71 -10.57 6.05
N CYS A 22 -0.99 -11.56 6.58
CA CYS A 22 -0.50 -11.56 7.96
C CYS A 22 0.25 -10.26 8.29
N TYR A 23 -0.05 -9.67 9.43
CA TYR A 23 0.55 -8.42 9.89
C TYR A 23 2.06 -8.54 10.10
N ASP A 24 2.51 -9.63 10.68
CA ASP A 24 3.91 -9.96 10.98
C ASP A 24 4.68 -10.56 9.81
N ALA A 25 3.98 -10.82 8.69
CA ALA A 25 4.56 -11.35 7.45
C ALA A 25 5.59 -12.48 7.66
N PRO A 26 5.21 -13.62 8.27
CA PRO A 26 6.17 -14.68 8.63
C PRO A 26 6.91 -15.25 7.43
N CYS A 27 6.32 -15.24 6.24
CA CYS A 27 6.99 -15.66 5.01
C CYS A 27 8.14 -14.72 4.62
N THR A 28 8.01 -13.41 4.83
CA THR A 28 9.09 -12.45 4.59
C THR A 28 10.18 -12.59 5.65
N ALA A 29 9.81 -12.71 6.92
CA ALA A 29 10.75 -12.90 8.02
C ALA A 29 11.61 -14.17 7.84
N ALA A 30 11.03 -15.24 7.28
CA ALA A 30 11.72 -16.51 7.04
C ALA A 30 12.48 -16.59 5.71
N CYS A 31 12.45 -15.55 4.87
CA CYS A 31 13.11 -15.56 3.58
C CYS A 31 14.63 -15.43 3.72
N GLY A 32 15.36 -16.52 3.54
CA GLY A 32 16.83 -16.53 3.62
C GLY A 32 17.55 -15.75 2.51
N LEU A 33 16.83 -15.30 1.48
CA LEU A 33 17.38 -14.53 0.35
C LEU A 33 17.17 -13.01 0.52
N GLY A 34 16.54 -12.56 1.61
CA GLY A 34 16.26 -11.15 1.85
C GLY A 34 15.25 -10.52 0.88
N ALA A 35 14.49 -11.35 0.17
CA ALA A 35 13.35 -10.91 -0.64
C ALA A 35 12.11 -10.67 0.24
N ASP A 36 11.06 -10.10 -0.34
CA ASP A 36 9.79 -9.86 0.35
C ASP A 36 8.63 -10.64 -0.31
N PRO A 37 8.46 -11.95 0.05
CA PRO A 37 7.37 -12.75 -0.47
C PRO A 37 5.97 -12.20 -0.11
N ALA A 38 5.80 -11.57 1.03
CA ALA A 38 4.52 -10.97 1.42
C ALA A 38 4.16 -9.79 0.51
N ALA A 39 5.12 -8.90 0.21
CA ALA A 39 4.92 -7.81 -0.74
C ALA A 39 4.70 -8.33 -2.16
N MET A 40 5.40 -9.41 -2.56
CA MET A 40 5.18 -10.08 -3.85
C MET A 40 3.71 -10.51 -3.99
N VAL A 41 3.21 -11.31 -3.06
CA VAL A 41 1.84 -11.84 -3.14
C VAL A 41 0.81 -10.71 -3.09
N ARG A 42 1.02 -9.72 -2.24
CA ARG A 42 0.17 -8.53 -2.16
C ARG A 42 0.12 -7.79 -3.49
N SER A 43 1.28 -7.59 -4.12
CA SER A 43 1.37 -6.92 -5.43
C SER A 43 0.66 -7.71 -6.53
N ILE A 44 0.77 -9.05 -6.55
CA ILE A 44 0.03 -9.90 -7.49
C ILE A 44 -1.48 -9.72 -7.30
N ARG A 45 -1.94 -9.72 -6.05
CA ARG A 45 -3.36 -9.57 -5.71
C ARG A 45 -3.95 -8.24 -6.19
N PHE A 46 -3.13 -7.19 -6.28
CA PHE A 46 -3.51 -5.89 -6.82
C PHE A 46 -3.06 -5.68 -8.28
N GLU A 47 -2.84 -6.76 -9.01
CA GLU A 47 -2.46 -6.76 -10.43
C GLU A 47 -1.15 -5.99 -10.75
N ASN A 48 -0.34 -5.72 -9.75
CA ASN A 48 0.96 -5.06 -9.89
C ASN A 48 2.09 -6.10 -10.02
N LEU A 49 2.15 -6.76 -11.18
CA LEU A 49 3.14 -7.82 -11.43
C LEU A 49 4.59 -7.30 -11.44
N SER A 50 4.80 -6.07 -11.84
CA SER A 50 6.12 -5.44 -11.81
C SER A 50 6.57 -5.13 -10.38
N GLY A 51 5.66 -4.66 -9.52
CA GLY A 51 5.91 -4.50 -8.09
C GLY A 51 6.18 -5.85 -7.41
N ALA A 52 5.47 -6.90 -7.81
CA ALA A 52 5.72 -8.25 -7.35
C ALA A 52 7.12 -8.75 -7.70
N ALA A 53 7.56 -8.57 -8.95
CA ALA A 53 8.90 -8.92 -9.40
C ALA A 53 9.99 -8.10 -8.67
N ALA A 54 9.75 -6.80 -8.45
CA ALA A 54 10.66 -5.93 -7.71
C ALA A 54 10.80 -6.36 -6.23
N ALA A 55 9.72 -6.82 -5.59
CA ALA A 55 9.74 -7.32 -4.21
C ALA A 55 10.65 -8.54 -4.05
N MET A 56 10.79 -9.36 -5.09
CA MET A 56 11.65 -10.54 -5.07
C MET A 56 13.13 -10.25 -5.32
N LYS A 57 13.50 -9.03 -5.73
CA LYS A 57 14.91 -8.59 -5.90
C LYS A 57 15.77 -9.58 -6.69
N ASN A 58 15.23 -10.23 -7.70
CA ASN A 58 15.89 -11.31 -8.47
C ASN A 58 16.34 -12.49 -7.59
N ALA A 59 15.65 -12.79 -6.51
CA ALA A 59 16.00 -13.89 -5.61
C ALA A 59 16.00 -15.24 -6.36
N ALA A 60 17.04 -16.01 -6.17
CA ALA A 60 17.18 -17.34 -6.76
C ALA A 60 16.33 -18.39 -6.01
N CYS A 61 15.01 -18.25 -6.05
CA CYS A 61 14.08 -19.10 -5.31
C CYS A 61 14.19 -20.58 -5.68
N ALA A 62 14.56 -20.89 -6.92
CA ALA A 62 14.71 -22.27 -7.40
C ALA A 62 15.79 -23.06 -6.65
N SER A 63 16.76 -22.39 -6.01
CA SER A 63 17.88 -23.03 -5.31
C SER A 63 17.85 -22.80 -3.79
N CYS A 64 16.77 -22.22 -3.25
CA CYS A 64 16.65 -21.93 -1.82
C CYS A 64 15.93 -23.06 -1.06
N ALA A 65 16.01 -23.02 0.28
CA ALA A 65 15.36 -23.99 1.15
C ALA A 65 13.86 -23.81 1.33
N HIS A 66 13.23 -22.84 0.63
CA HIS A 66 11.79 -22.50 0.68
C HIS A 66 11.25 -22.28 2.11
N SER A 67 12.07 -21.76 3.01
CA SER A 67 11.67 -21.50 4.39
C SER A 67 10.46 -20.57 4.49
N CYS A 68 10.29 -19.66 3.52
CA CYS A 68 9.14 -18.78 3.44
C CYS A 68 7.81 -19.53 3.24
N GLU A 69 7.82 -20.60 2.45
CA GLU A 69 6.64 -21.46 2.25
C GLU A 69 6.31 -22.26 3.52
N SER A 70 7.35 -22.78 4.19
CA SER A 70 7.20 -23.50 5.46
C SER A 70 6.65 -22.59 6.56
N ALA A 71 7.05 -21.32 6.60
CA ALA A 71 6.56 -20.34 7.55
C ALA A 71 5.18 -19.78 7.21
N CYS A 72 4.74 -19.91 5.96
CA CYS A 72 3.42 -19.43 5.53
C CYS A 72 2.29 -20.26 6.17
N PRO A 73 1.32 -19.65 6.88
CA PRO A 73 0.18 -20.38 7.44
C PRO A 73 -0.65 -21.14 6.38
N GLN A 74 -0.73 -20.58 5.18
CA GLN A 74 -1.46 -21.18 4.03
C GLN A 74 -0.59 -22.13 3.19
N LYS A 75 0.71 -22.28 3.54
CA LYS A 75 1.64 -23.13 2.76
C LYS A 75 1.63 -22.80 1.26
N MET A 76 1.60 -21.51 0.93
CA MET A 76 1.51 -21.05 -0.46
C MET A 76 2.78 -21.40 -1.23
N PRO A 77 2.68 -21.74 -2.52
CA PRO A 77 3.83 -22.09 -3.38
C PRO A 77 4.58 -20.83 -3.83
N LEU A 78 5.22 -20.12 -2.88
CA LEU A 78 5.81 -18.79 -3.10
C LEU A 78 6.95 -18.80 -4.10
N ALA A 79 7.74 -19.88 -4.14
CA ALA A 79 8.84 -20.03 -5.09
C ALA A 79 8.31 -20.22 -6.53
N GLU A 80 7.27 -21.03 -6.70
CA GLU A 80 6.60 -21.23 -7.99
C GLU A 80 5.95 -19.93 -8.48
N MET A 81 5.27 -19.22 -7.59
CA MET A 81 4.69 -17.90 -7.89
C MET A 81 5.76 -16.91 -8.32
N ALA A 82 6.91 -16.86 -7.63
CA ALA A 82 8.03 -15.99 -7.99
C ALA A 82 8.62 -16.35 -9.39
N ALA A 83 8.75 -17.65 -9.67
CA ALA A 83 9.26 -18.13 -10.96
C ALA A 83 8.32 -17.80 -12.14
N ALA A 84 7.02 -17.69 -11.88
CA ALA A 84 6.03 -17.35 -12.89
C ALA A 84 5.92 -15.84 -13.16
N LEU A 85 6.59 -14.99 -12.36
CA LEU A 85 6.58 -13.55 -12.59
C LEU A 85 7.39 -13.17 -13.84
N PRO A 86 6.99 -12.10 -14.55
CA PRO A 86 7.80 -11.54 -15.61
C PRO A 86 9.13 -11.02 -15.02
N ALA A 87 10.18 -11.01 -15.83
CA ALA A 87 11.44 -10.40 -15.43
C ALA A 87 11.17 -8.96 -14.90
N ALA A 88 11.78 -8.63 -13.77
CA ALA A 88 11.60 -7.32 -13.18
C ALA A 88 12.03 -6.24 -14.19
N ALA A 89 11.05 -5.57 -14.78
CA ALA A 89 11.31 -4.37 -15.54
C ALA A 89 11.71 -3.28 -14.55
N VAL A 90 12.84 -2.62 -14.77
CA VAL A 90 13.16 -1.38 -14.06
C VAL A 90 12.08 -0.37 -14.42
N GLN A 91 11.07 -0.26 -13.57
CA GLN A 91 10.03 0.74 -13.76
C GLN A 91 10.63 2.09 -13.37
N LYS A 92 10.73 2.98 -14.36
CA LYS A 92 10.89 4.39 -14.07
C LYS A 92 9.68 4.81 -13.23
N PRO A 93 9.88 5.46 -12.06
CA PRO A 93 8.76 6.00 -11.29
C PRO A 93 7.84 6.80 -12.22
N ALA A 94 6.54 6.54 -12.14
CA ALA A 94 5.56 7.29 -12.91
C ALA A 94 5.63 8.77 -12.48
N ASP A 95 5.65 9.68 -13.44
CA ASP A 95 5.47 11.09 -13.17
C ASP A 95 3.99 11.32 -12.85
N LEU A 96 3.71 11.64 -11.59
CA LEU A 96 2.38 11.92 -11.09
C LEU A 96 2.09 13.42 -11.02
N SER A 97 3.00 14.27 -11.52
CA SER A 97 2.82 15.72 -11.49
C SER A 97 1.57 16.16 -12.26
N ILE A 98 0.85 17.11 -11.70
CA ILE A 98 -0.35 17.70 -12.29
C ILE A 98 -0.32 19.23 -12.16
N SER A 99 -1.14 19.90 -12.96
CA SER A 99 -1.49 21.31 -12.73
C SER A 99 -2.93 21.37 -12.22
N PHE A 100 -3.11 21.80 -10.98
CA PHE A 100 -4.41 21.97 -10.37
C PHE A 100 -4.74 23.45 -10.21
N CYS A 101 -5.76 23.95 -10.92
CA CYS A 101 -6.11 25.38 -10.95
C CYS A 101 -4.92 26.31 -11.27
N GLY A 102 -4.03 25.89 -12.16
CA GLY A 102 -2.83 26.65 -12.52
C GLY A 102 -1.65 26.51 -11.55
N VAL A 103 -1.81 25.78 -10.45
CA VAL A 103 -0.74 25.51 -9.48
C VAL A 103 -0.09 24.15 -9.79
N PRO A 104 1.25 24.09 -9.99
CA PRO A 104 1.94 22.83 -10.19
C PRO A 104 1.97 22.04 -8.88
N CYS A 105 1.52 20.78 -8.94
CA CYS A 105 1.52 19.85 -7.81
C CYS A 105 2.34 18.59 -8.15
N VAL A 106 3.06 18.07 -7.18
CA VAL A 106 3.93 16.89 -7.37
C VAL A 106 3.15 15.59 -7.64
N ASN A 107 1.87 15.55 -7.25
CA ASN A 107 0.96 14.45 -7.51
C ASN A 107 -0.50 14.90 -7.26
N PRO A 108 -1.52 14.10 -7.67
CA PRO A 108 -2.93 14.44 -7.54
C PRO A 108 -3.53 14.16 -6.15
N PHE A 109 -2.74 13.74 -5.18
CA PHE A 109 -3.26 13.37 -3.86
C PHE A 109 -3.28 14.58 -2.92
N PHE A 110 -4.48 14.99 -2.55
CA PHE A 110 -4.70 16.14 -1.69
C PHE A 110 -5.26 15.71 -0.33
N LEU A 111 -4.68 16.25 0.74
CA LEU A 111 -5.25 16.12 2.07
C LEU A 111 -6.53 16.98 2.14
N SER A 112 -7.66 16.34 2.42
CA SER A 112 -8.94 17.03 2.47
C SER A 112 -9.08 17.91 3.73
N SER A 113 -10.03 18.87 3.65
CA SER A 113 -10.37 19.76 4.78
C SER A 113 -10.90 18.95 5.96
N SER A 114 -10.06 18.72 6.94
CA SER A 114 -10.33 17.89 8.11
C SER A 114 -9.57 18.41 9.33
N VAL A 115 -9.68 17.73 10.46
CA VAL A 115 -8.95 18.10 11.69
C VAL A 115 -7.43 18.04 11.51
N VAL A 116 -6.93 17.18 10.62
CA VAL A 116 -5.50 17.06 10.30
C VAL A 116 -4.99 18.10 9.29
N ALA A 117 -5.86 18.98 8.80
CA ALA A 117 -5.53 20.10 7.94
C ALA A 117 -5.93 21.44 8.60
N SER A 118 -5.86 21.55 9.93
CA SER A 118 -6.36 22.69 10.71
C SER A 118 -5.28 23.66 11.17
N ASN A 119 -4.01 23.26 11.17
CA ASN A 119 -2.91 24.13 11.56
C ASN A 119 -1.68 23.90 10.66
N TYR A 120 -0.72 24.84 10.78
CA TYR A 120 0.48 24.87 9.93
C TYR A 120 1.33 23.61 10.11
N GLU A 121 1.57 23.16 11.35
CA GLU A 121 2.48 22.03 11.59
C GLU A 121 1.93 20.72 11.02
N MET A 122 0.63 20.49 11.13
CA MET A 122 -0.02 19.29 10.52
C MET A 122 0.07 19.34 9.01
N CYS A 123 -0.16 20.51 8.41
CA CYS A 123 -0.06 20.71 6.96
C CYS A 123 1.37 20.52 6.46
N ALA A 124 2.36 21.10 7.15
CA ALA A 124 3.77 20.94 6.80
C ALA A 124 4.19 19.47 6.82
N ARG A 125 3.84 18.73 7.87
CA ARG A 125 4.11 17.29 7.95
C ARG A 125 3.45 16.50 6.83
N ALA A 126 2.23 16.85 6.42
CA ALA A 126 1.57 16.18 5.31
C ALA A 126 2.34 16.39 4.00
N LEU A 127 2.78 17.61 3.71
CA LEU A 127 3.58 17.91 2.53
C LEU A 127 4.94 17.18 2.56
N GLU A 128 5.60 17.11 3.72
CA GLU A 128 6.85 16.36 3.92
C GLU A 128 6.65 14.85 3.68
N GLN A 129 5.46 14.32 3.93
CA GLN A 129 5.09 12.92 3.64
C GLN A 129 4.70 12.70 2.16
N GLY A 130 4.78 13.73 1.33
CA GLY A 130 4.59 13.62 -0.11
C GLY A 130 3.16 13.88 -0.61
N TRP A 131 2.27 14.47 0.20
CA TRP A 131 0.98 14.93 -0.31
C TRP A 131 1.17 16.04 -1.34
N GLY A 132 0.46 15.95 -2.48
CA GLY A 132 0.55 16.91 -3.58
C GLY A 132 -0.08 18.27 -3.29
N GLY A 133 -0.96 18.33 -2.30
CA GLY A 133 -1.61 19.56 -1.87
C GLY A 133 -2.47 19.36 -0.63
N ILE A 134 -2.98 20.48 -0.10
CA ILE A 134 -3.80 20.48 1.12
C ILE A 134 -4.99 21.43 0.92
N VAL A 135 -6.16 20.95 1.31
CA VAL A 135 -7.35 21.79 1.48
C VAL A 135 -7.46 22.12 2.96
N PHE A 136 -7.09 23.35 3.32
CA PHE A 136 -7.08 23.81 4.70
C PHE A 136 -8.49 23.79 5.31
N LYS A 137 -8.56 23.57 6.63
CA LYS A 137 -9.83 23.68 7.38
C LYS A 137 -10.41 25.07 7.20
N THR A 138 -11.72 25.18 7.11
CA THR A 138 -12.42 26.45 6.95
C THR A 138 -11.95 27.50 7.95
N ILE A 139 -11.54 28.65 7.45
CA ILE A 139 -11.13 29.80 8.25
C ILE A 139 -12.31 30.78 8.27
N GLY A 140 -12.81 31.09 9.45
CA GLY A 140 -13.84 32.11 9.64
C GLY A 140 -13.24 33.44 10.08
N PHE A 141 -13.74 34.54 9.55
CA PHE A 141 -13.39 35.91 9.99
C PHE A 141 -14.18 36.37 11.20
N TYR A 142 -15.03 35.50 11.74
CA TYR A 142 -15.81 35.76 12.95
C TYR A 142 -15.34 34.85 14.07
N ARG A 143 -15.39 35.34 15.28
CA ARG A 143 -15.17 34.50 16.46
C ARG A 143 -16.43 33.68 16.72
N PRO A 144 -16.43 32.35 16.45
CA PRO A 144 -17.61 31.55 16.72
C PRO A 144 -17.87 31.58 18.24
N LYS A 145 -19.13 31.60 18.64
CA LYS A 145 -19.47 31.26 20.02
C LYS A 145 -19.00 29.84 20.25
N GLU A 146 -18.06 29.68 21.18
CA GLU A 146 -17.57 28.37 21.54
C GLU A 146 -18.73 27.54 22.05
N VAL A 147 -19.09 26.53 21.28
CA VAL A 147 -20.02 25.51 21.75
C VAL A 147 -19.14 24.41 22.29
N SER A 148 -19.02 24.31 23.59
CA SER A 148 -18.31 23.21 24.23
C SER A 148 -18.87 21.89 23.71
N PRO A 149 -17.99 20.92 23.34
CA PRO A 149 -18.46 19.62 22.90
C PRO A 149 -19.39 19.04 23.98
N ARG A 150 -20.61 18.70 23.60
CA ARG A 150 -21.50 17.97 24.49
C ARG A 150 -21.08 16.52 24.47
N PHE A 151 -20.64 16.05 25.62
CA PHE A 151 -20.48 14.63 25.88
C PHE A 151 -21.80 14.16 26.50
N ASP A 152 -22.67 13.59 25.66
CA ASP A 152 -23.86 12.95 26.19
C ASP A 152 -23.47 11.61 26.81
N THR A 153 -24.00 11.34 27.99
CA THR A 153 -23.83 10.04 28.61
C THR A 153 -24.65 9.02 27.86
N VAL A 154 -23.98 8.14 27.15
CA VAL A 154 -24.64 6.98 26.54
C VAL A 154 -25.06 6.04 27.67
N SER A 155 -26.30 5.55 27.63
CA SER A 155 -26.77 4.57 28.61
C SER A 155 -25.88 3.34 28.62
N ARG A 156 -25.90 2.56 29.71
CA ARG A 156 -25.15 1.29 29.84
C ARG A 156 -25.47 0.27 28.74
N GLU A 157 -26.57 0.44 28.04
CA GLU A 157 -27.09 -0.47 27.01
C GLU A 157 -26.76 -0.01 25.58
N GLY A 158 -25.94 1.00 25.41
CA GLY A 158 -25.60 1.55 24.11
C GLY A 158 -26.48 2.73 23.68
N TYR A 159 -26.70 2.90 22.40
CA TYR A 159 -27.47 4.02 21.86
C TYR A 159 -28.90 4.07 22.40
N PRO A 160 -29.43 5.28 22.66
CA PRO A 160 -30.84 5.45 23.02
C PRO A 160 -31.76 5.04 21.90
#